data_148d4a17cda98f10404a930d552d0022
#
_entry.id   148d4a17cda98f10404a930d552d0022
#
_cell.length_a   1.000
_cell.length_b   1.000
_cell.length_c   1.000
_cell.angle_alpha   90.00
_cell.angle_beta   90.00
_cell.angle_gamma   90.00
#
_symmetry.space_group_name_H-M   'P 1'
#
loop_
_entity.id
_entity.type
_entity.pdbx_description
1 polymer ?
#
loop_
_entity_poly.entity_id
_entity_poly.type
_entity_poly.pdbx_seq_one_letter_code
_entity_poly.pdbx_strand_id
1 'polypeptide(L)'
;VEHAMEEGIDFRLLCNPVEVLGYENPDDKRDPKNGFVTGIKCIKMELGEPDEKGRRRPVPIENSEFVLDVDTVIISIGTSPNPLIKSTTKGLEVNARGGIIVNEDGLTSREAVYAGGDAVTGAATVISAMGAGKTAAKAIDEYLSEK
;
A
#
# COMPACT_ATOMS: atom_id res chain seq x y z
N VAL A 1 8.20 12.80 13.46
CA VAL A 1 8.26 11.81 14.55
C VAL A 1 8.34 12.54 15.89
N GLU A 2 9.29 13.46 16.09
CA GLU A 2 9.51 14.18 17.36
C GLU A 2 8.22 14.83 17.90
N HIS A 3 7.55 15.68 17.12
CA HIS A 3 6.29 16.32 17.53
C HIS A 3 5.19 15.31 17.94
N ALA A 4 5.10 14.17 17.26
CA ALA A 4 4.13 13.16 17.63
C ALA A 4 4.49 12.47 18.97
N MET A 5 5.78 12.28 19.25
CA MET A 5 6.24 11.80 20.55
C MET A 5 5.97 12.81 21.68
N GLU A 6 6.17 14.10 21.42
CA GLU A 6 5.85 15.20 22.34
C GLU A 6 4.36 15.23 22.68
N GLU A 7 3.50 14.86 21.71
CA GLU A 7 2.04 14.71 21.90
C GLU A 7 1.63 13.40 22.60
N GLY A 8 2.60 12.57 23.01
CA GLY A 8 2.35 11.33 23.76
C GLY A 8 2.04 10.12 22.88
N ILE A 9 2.32 10.15 21.57
CA ILE A 9 2.14 9.01 20.67
C ILE A 9 3.25 7.99 20.92
N ASP A 10 2.88 6.75 21.25
CA ASP A 10 3.80 5.63 21.47
C ASP A 10 4.18 4.98 20.13
N PHE A 11 5.47 5.08 19.77
CA PHE A 11 6.04 4.47 18.57
C PHE A 11 6.66 3.10 18.90
N ARG A 12 5.99 2.03 18.51
CA ARG A 12 6.48 0.66 18.68
C ARG A 12 7.16 0.18 17.42
N LEU A 13 8.45 0.48 17.31
CA LEU A 13 9.29 0.05 16.20
C LEU A 13 9.61 -1.44 16.30
N LEU A 14 9.97 -2.07 15.19
CA LEU A 14 10.28 -3.50 15.11
C LEU A 14 9.17 -4.38 15.71
N CYS A 15 7.93 -4.01 15.40
CA CYS A 15 6.75 -4.80 15.70
C CYS A 15 5.92 -4.95 14.42
N ASN A 16 5.33 -6.11 14.21
CA ASN A 16 4.45 -6.36 13.08
C ASN A 16 3.09 -6.86 13.58
N PRO A 17 1.96 -6.31 13.10
CA PRO A 17 0.65 -6.84 13.44
C PRO A 17 0.46 -8.22 12.81
N VAL A 18 -0.14 -9.13 13.58
CA VAL A 18 -0.43 -10.51 13.19
C VAL A 18 -1.92 -10.73 13.06
N GLU A 19 -2.70 -10.18 14.00
CA GLU A 19 -4.13 -10.41 14.10
C GLU A 19 -4.82 -9.23 14.78
N VAL A 20 -6.00 -8.86 14.29
CA VAL A 20 -6.89 -7.92 14.98
C VAL A 20 -7.89 -8.73 15.78
N LEU A 21 -7.94 -8.50 17.08
CA LEU A 21 -8.80 -9.24 17.99
C LEU A 21 -10.15 -8.54 18.12
N GLY A 22 -11.22 -9.32 18.03
CA GLY A 22 -12.59 -8.86 18.18
C GLY A 22 -13.28 -9.48 19.39
N TYR A 23 -14.26 -8.77 19.93
CA TYR A 23 -15.15 -9.29 20.94
C TYR A 23 -16.10 -10.34 20.32
N GLU A 24 -16.25 -11.45 20.99
CA GLU A 24 -17.26 -12.47 20.66
C GLU A 24 -18.03 -12.84 21.94
N ASN A 25 -19.36 -12.78 21.89
CA ASN A 25 -20.22 -13.32 22.93
C ASN A 25 -20.57 -14.77 22.59
N PRO A 26 -20.05 -15.77 23.33
CA PRO A 26 -20.30 -17.18 23.05
C PRO A 26 -21.77 -17.59 23.28
N ASP A 27 -22.47 -16.87 24.15
CA ASP A 27 -23.84 -17.19 24.57
C ASP A 27 -24.88 -16.49 23.69
N ASP A 28 -24.51 -15.37 23.04
CA ASP A 28 -25.40 -14.63 22.16
C ASP A 28 -24.69 -14.19 20.87
N LYS A 29 -24.90 -14.95 19.81
CA LYS A 29 -24.35 -14.63 18.47
C LYS A 29 -24.92 -13.34 17.86
N ARG A 30 -25.99 -12.78 18.40
CA ARG A 30 -26.60 -11.54 17.95
C ARG A 30 -26.23 -10.34 18.80
N ASP A 31 -25.32 -10.52 19.76
CA ASP A 31 -24.81 -9.41 20.55
C ASP A 31 -24.25 -8.31 19.61
N PRO A 32 -24.78 -7.08 19.69
CA PRO A 32 -24.36 -6.00 18.80
C PRO A 32 -22.88 -5.59 18.95
N LYS A 33 -22.22 -6.06 20.01
CA LYS A 33 -20.79 -5.83 20.24
C LYS A 33 -19.91 -6.84 19.52
N ASN A 34 -20.47 -7.95 19.03
CA ASN A 34 -19.70 -8.95 18.30
C ASN A 34 -18.99 -8.31 17.11
N GLY A 35 -17.69 -8.52 17.01
CA GLY A 35 -16.83 -7.95 16.00
C GLY A 35 -16.23 -6.56 16.36
N PHE A 36 -16.62 -5.96 17.49
CA PHE A 36 -15.89 -4.75 17.94
C PHE A 36 -14.45 -5.10 18.31
N VAL A 37 -13.51 -4.28 17.85
CA VAL A 37 -12.09 -4.46 18.16
C VAL A 37 -11.85 -4.38 19.66
N THR A 38 -11.09 -5.32 20.18
CA THR A 38 -10.67 -5.38 21.59
C THR A 38 -9.17 -5.35 21.74
N GLY A 39 -8.42 -5.59 20.66
CA GLY A 39 -6.97 -5.59 20.71
C GLY A 39 -6.33 -5.85 19.35
N ILE A 40 -5.03 -5.73 19.33
CA ILE A 40 -4.18 -6.12 18.22
C ILE A 40 -3.05 -7.00 18.71
N LYS A 41 -2.92 -8.18 18.13
CA LYS A 41 -1.81 -9.09 18.39
C LYS A 41 -0.67 -8.74 17.46
N CYS A 42 0.49 -8.52 18.02
CA CYS A 42 1.72 -8.16 17.34
C CYS A 42 2.82 -9.16 17.63
N ILE A 43 3.81 -9.27 16.76
CA ILE A 43 5.04 -10.02 16.97
C ILE A 43 6.23 -9.05 16.95
N LYS A 44 7.22 -9.29 17.84
CA LYS A 44 8.46 -8.53 17.80
C LYS A 44 9.31 -8.93 16.62
N MET A 45 10.03 -7.97 16.07
CA MET A 45 10.91 -8.14 14.94
C MET A 45 12.35 -7.82 15.34
N GLU A 46 13.31 -8.41 14.66
CA GLU A 46 14.72 -8.02 14.71
C GLU A 46 15.22 -7.69 13.29
N LEU A 47 16.32 -6.96 13.21
CA LEU A 47 16.93 -6.64 11.93
C LEU A 47 17.79 -7.83 11.48
N GLY A 48 17.39 -8.47 10.39
CA GLY A 48 18.15 -9.53 9.74
C GLY A 48 19.47 -9.05 9.12
N GLU A 49 20.13 -9.92 8.36
CA GLU A 49 21.37 -9.59 7.66
C GLU A 49 21.15 -8.50 6.60
N PRO A 50 22.15 -7.64 6.35
CA PRO A 50 22.08 -6.62 5.32
C PRO A 50 22.04 -7.26 3.92
N ASP A 51 21.18 -6.75 3.05
CA ASP A 51 21.16 -7.09 1.63
C ASP A 51 22.36 -6.44 0.89
N GLU A 52 22.50 -6.70 -0.42
CA GLU A 52 23.57 -6.14 -1.28
C GLU A 52 23.66 -4.60 -1.25
N LYS A 53 22.59 -3.91 -0.85
CA LYS A 53 22.50 -2.45 -0.71
C LYS A 53 22.69 -1.98 0.74
N GLY A 54 23.04 -2.90 1.65
CA GLY A 54 23.23 -2.61 3.07
C GLY A 54 21.92 -2.46 3.85
N ARG A 55 20.75 -2.75 3.27
CA ARG A 55 19.46 -2.66 3.94
C ARG A 55 19.15 -3.94 4.72
N ARG A 56 18.91 -3.81 6.00
CA ARG A 56 18.49 -4.91 6.89
C ARG A 56 16.98 -5.00 6.90
N ARG A 57 16.44 -6.16 6.56
CA ARG A 57 14.98 -6.41 6.61
C ARG A 57 14.59 -6.91 7.97
N PRO A 58 13.45 -6.44 8.53
CA PRO A 58 12.92 -7.02 9.75
C PRO A 58 12.55 -8.50 9.54
N VAL A 59 12.92 -9.34 10.50
CA VAL A 59 12.55 -10.75 10.59
C VAL A 59 11.83 -11.00 11.91
N PRO A 60 10.80 -11.87 11.96
CA PRO A 60 10.07 -12.13 13.18
C PRO A 60 10.92 -12.91 14.18
N ILE A 61 10.80 -12.54 15.46
CA ILE A 61 11.36 -13.31 16.58
C ILE A 61 10.31 -14.35 16.98
N GLU A 62 10.65 -15.62 16.91
CA GLU A 62 9.73 -16.70 17.26
C GLU A 62 9.25 -16.60 18.71
N ASN A 63 7.97 -16.91 18.93
CA ASN A 63 7.31 -16.90 20.25
C ASN A 63 7.41 -15.54 20.99
N SER A 64 7.43 -14.44 20.25
CA SER A 64 7.51 -13.08 20.81
C SER A 64 6.20 -12.29 20.64
N GLU A 65 5.10 -12.98 20.40
CA GLU A 65 3.79 -12.38 20.25
C GLU A 65 3.36 -11.70 21.55
N PHE A 66 2.68 -10.57 21.40
CA PHE A 66 2.07 -9.83 22.51
C PHE A 66 0.80 -9.14 22.02
N VAL A 67 -0.08 -8.82 22.95
CA VAL A 67 -1.35 -8.14 22.67
C VAL A 67 -1.27 -6.71 23.18
N LEU A 68 -1.82 -5.80 22.41
CA LEU A 68 -2.11 -4.43 22.80
C LEU A 68 -3.63 -4.28 22.85
N ASP A 69 -4.15 -3.83 23.98
CA ASP A 69 -5.55 -3.50 24.13
C ASP A 69 -5.84 -2.19 23.39
N VAL A 70 -6.67 -2.28 22.37
CA VAL A 70 -7.09 -1.14 21.56
C VAL A 70 -8.55 -1.36 21.14
N ASP A 71 -9.28 -0.29 20.93
CA ASP A 71 -10.67 -0.29 20.45
C ASP A 71 -10.80 0.07 18.98
N THR A 72 -9.73 0.57 18.38
CA THR A 72 -9.69 0.98 16.98
C THR A 72 -8.32 0.65 16.36
N VAL A 73 -8.32 0.06 15.16
CA VAL A 73 -7.11 -0.22 14.38
C VAL A 73 -7.23 0.44 13.02
N ILE A 74 -6.23 1.25 12.66
CA ILE A 74 -6.14 1.90 11.36
C ILE A 74 -4.91 1.36 10.62
N ILE A 75 -5.13 0.74 9.46
CA ILE A 75 -4.05 0.24 8.60
C ILE A 75 -3.69 1.33 7.59
N SER A 76 -2.50 1.91 7.75
CA SER A 76 -1.99 3.04 6.94
C SER A 76 -0.68 2.70 6.23
N ILE A 77 -0.58 1.51 5.65
CA ILE A 77 0.64 0.99 5.00
C ILE A 77 0.77 1.39 3.53
N GLY A 78 -0.08 2.29 3.05
CA GLY A 78 -0.13 2.74 1.66
C GLY A 78 -0.98 1.85 0.77
N THR A 79 -0.95 2.15 -0.52
CA THR A 79 -1.72 1.45 -1.56
C THR A 79 -0.79 0.77 -2.56
N SER A 80 -1.29 -0.29 -3.18
CA SER A 80 -0.66 -0.96 -4.33
C SER A 80 -1.55 -0.83 -5.55
N PRO A 81 -0.98 -0.89 -6.77
CA PRO A 81 -1.78 -0.94 -7.99
C PRO A 81 -2.80 -2.08 -7.97
N ASN A 82 -4.01 -1.81 -8.49
CA ASN A 82 -5.07 -2.82 -8.51
C ASN A 82 -4.65 -4.00 -9.43
N PRO A 83 -4.50 -5.21 -8.91
CA PRO A 83 -4.06 -6.37 -9.70
C PRO A 83 -5.07 -6.77 -10.78
N LEU A 84 -6.33 -6.35 -10.66
CA LEU A 84 -7.37 -6.63 -11.63
C LEU A 84 -7.04 -6.03 -13.01
N ILE A 85 -6.49 -4.82 -13.06
CA ILE A 85 -6.14 -4.14 -14.31
C ILE A 85 -5.15 -5.01 -15.12
N LYS A 86 -4.08 -5.46 -14.47
CA LYS A 86 -3.10 -6.35 -15.10
C LYS A 86 -3.71 -7.68 -15.55
N SER A 87 -4.51 -8.31 -14.69
CA SER A 87 -5.03 -9.66 -14.92
C SER A 87 -6.09 -9.73 -16.01
N THR A 88 -6.85 -8.65 -16.22
CA THR A 88 -7.94 -8.58 -17.21
C THR A 88 -7.56 -7.90 -18.52
N THR A 89 -6.39 -7.24 -18.59
CA THR A 89 -5.98 -6.47 -19.77
C THR A 89 -4.80 -7.14 -20.46
N LYS A 90 -5.08 -7.96 -21.46
CA LYS A 90 -4.05 -8.64 -22.26
C LYS A 90 -3.15 -7.64 -22.99
N GLY A 91 -1.83 -7.88 -22.95
CA GLY A 91 -0.83 -7.04 -23.62
C GLY A 91 -0.48 -5.75 -22.90
N LEU A 92 -1.04 -5.50 -21.69
CA LEU A 92 -0.63 -4.40 -20.86
C LEU A 92 0.57 -4.83 -19.99
N GLU A 93 1.72 -4.21 -20.18
CA GLU A 93 2.92 -4.47 -19.40
C GLU A 93 2.92 -3.68 -18.10
N VAL A 94 3.38 -4.33 -17.04
CA VAL A 94 3.55 -3.72 -15.72
C VAL A 94 4.91 -4.10 -15.13
N ASN A 95 5.44 -3.24 -14.29
CA ASN A 95 6.67 -3.49 -13.56
C ASN A 95 6.47 -4.51 -12.41
N ALA A 96 7.57 -4.86 -11.73
CA ALA A 96 7.55 -5.82 -10.62
C ALA A 96 6.66 -5.41 -9.43
N ARG A 97 6.31 -4.13 -9.31
CA ARG A 97 5.42 -3.58 -8.26
C ARG A 97 3.97 -3.45 -8.73
N GLY A 98 3.67 -3.82 -9.97
CA GLY A 98 2.33 -3.73 -10.57
C GLY A 98 1.99 -2.39 -11.21
N GLY A 99 2.92 -1.42 -11.23
CA GLY A 99 2.75 -0.15 -11.93
C GLY A 99 2.80 -0.33 -13.45
N ILE A 100 1.94 0.38 -14.18
CA ILE A 100 1.87 0.30 -15.65
C ILE A 100 3.15 0.88 -16.25
N ILE A 101 3.75 0.18 -17.21
CA ILE A 101 4.93 0.65 -17.94
C ILE A 101 4.46 1.58 -19.07
N VAL A 102 5.04 2.78 -19.12
CA VAL A 102 4.77 3.78 -20.14
C VAL A 102 6.06 4.41 -20.66
N ASN A 103 5.99 5.01 -21.85
CA ASN A 103 7.05 5.89 -22.38
C ASN A 103 6.95 7.31 -21.78
N GLU A 104 7.75 8.25 -22.27
CA GLU A 104 7.79 9.65 -21.81
C GLU A 104 6.47 10.40 -22.02
N ASP A 105 5.67 9.99 -23.02
CA ASP A 105 4.38 10.58 -23.36
C ASP A 105 3.20 9.91 -22.62
N GLY A 106 3.46 8.92 -21.77
CA GLY A 106 2.44 8.16 -21.08
C GLY A 106 1.80 7.05 -21.91
N LEU A 107 2.28 6.75 -23.12
CA LEU A 107 1.78 5.63 -23.93
C LEU A 107 2.23 4.30 -23.34
N THR A 108 1.28 3.39 -23.14
CA THR A 108 1.51 2.04 -22.61
C THR A 108 2.02 1.08 -23.70
N SER A 109 2.26 -0.18 -23.33
CA SER A 109 2.53 -1.26 -24.31
C SER A 109 1.37 -1.57 -25.25
N ARG A 110 0.19 -0.97 -25.05
CA ARG A 110 -0.97 -1.11 -25.92
C ARG A 110 -1.17 0.15 -26.75
N GLU A 111 -1.40 -0.05 -28.04
CA GLU A 111 -1.70 1.04 -28.98
C GLU A 111 -2.91 1.85 -28.50
N ALA A 112 -2.81 3.18 -28.56
CA ALA A 112 -3.84 4.15 -28.19
C ALA A 112 -4.30 4.07 -26.72
N VAL A 113 -3.52 3.43 -25.83
CA VAL A 113 -3.80 3.35 -24.40
C VAL A 113 -2.71 4.10 -23.63
N TYR A 114 -3.11 5.10 -22.88
CA TYR A 114 -2.21 5.97 -22.12
C TYR A 114 -2.47 5.82 -20.63
N ALA A 115 -1.43 6.02 -19.81
CA ALA A 115 -1.52 6.00 -18.37
C ALA A 115 -0.57 7.02 -17.73
N GLY A 116 -0.92 7.50 -16.54
CA GLY A 116 -0.10 8.44 -15.78
C GLY A 116 -0.47 8.45 -14.31
N GLY A 117 0.27 9.23 -13.52
CA GLY A 117 0.08 9.34 -12.07
C GLY A 117 0.42 8.07 -11.30
N ASP A 118 -0.26 7.83 -10.19
CA ASP A 118 0.05 6.76 -9.24
C ASP A 118 -0.06 5.35 -9.85
N ALA A 119 -0.84 5.18 -10.91
CA ALA A 119 -0.94 3.92 -11.64
C ALA A 119 0.38 3.53 -12.35
N VAL A 120 1.25 4.50 -12.61
CA VAL A 120 2.56 4.34 -13.26
C VAL A 120 3.70 4.40 -12.24
N THR A 121 3.74 5.47 -11.44
CA THR A 121 4.87 5.78 -10.56
C THR A 121 4.75 5.19 -9.16
N GLY A 122 3.57 4.73 -8.77
CA GLY A 122 3.19 4.48 -7.39
C GLY A 122 2.76 5.78 -6.68
N ALA A 123 2.37 5.67 -5.42
CA ALA A 123 1.90 6.81 -4.63
C ALA A 123 2.92 7.95 -4.59
N ALA A 124 2.52 9.12 -5.07
CA ALA A 124 3.33 10.32 -5.16
C ALA A 124 2.49 11.56 -4.80
N THR A 125 2.88 12.73 -5.31
CA THR A 125 2.14 13.98 -5.05
C THR A 125 1.03 14.22 -6.07
N VAL A 126 0.00 14.94 -5.66
CA VAL A 126 -1.09 15.39 -6.56
C VAL A 126 -0.54 16.15 -7.77
N ILE A 127 0.46 17.01 -7.56
CA ILE A 127 1.10 17.80 -8.62
C ILE A 127 1.74 16.88 -9.66
N SER A 128 2.45 15.83 -9.22
CA SER A 128 3.07 14.85 -10.12
C SER A 128 2.02 14.09 -10.93
N ALA A 129 0.93 13.65 -10.28
CA ALA A 129 -0.17 12.95 -10.95
C ALA A 129 -0.87 13.84 -12.00
N MET A 130 -1.11 15.12 -11.67
CA MET A 130 -1.66 16.10 -12.62
C MET A 130 -0.72 16.37 -13.80
N GLY A 131 0.58 16.47 -13.54
CA GLY A 131 1.61 16.63 -14.59
C GLY A 131 1.58 15.46 -15.57
N ALA A 132 1.61 14.23 -15.07
CA ALA A 132 1.53 13.03 -15.90
C ALA A 132 0.22 12.96 -16.72
N GLY A 133 -0.92 13.34 -16.11
CA GLY A 133 -2.20 13.42 -16.82
C GLY A 133 -2.20 14.43 -17.97
N LYS A 134 -1.58 15.60 -17.78
CA LYS A 134 -1.43 16.62 -18.85
C LYS A 134 -0.53 16.14 -19.99
N THR A 135 0.57 15.46 -19.67
CA THR A 135 1.47 14.87 -20.67
C THR A 135 0.72 13.84 -21.51
N ALA A 136 0.03 12.92 -20.87
CA ALA A 136 -0.78 11.90 -21.58
C ALA A 136 -1.89 12.53 -22.44
N ALA A 137 -2.59 13.55 -21.92
CA ALA A 137 -3.65 14.24 -22.65
C ALA A 137 -3.12 14.93 -23.92
N LYS A 138 -1.95 15.58 -23.84
CA LYS A 138 -1.30 16.19 -25.01
C LYS A 138 -0.94 15.14 -26.05
N ALA A 139 -0.34 14.03 -25.64
CA ALA A 139 0.02 12.95 -26.55
C ALA A 139 -1.20 12.28 -27.20
N ILE A 140 -2.32 12.17 -26.48
CA ILE A 140 -3.60 11.70 -27.05
C ILE A 140 -4.12 12.66 -28.11
N ASP A 141 -4.07 13.98 -27.87
CA ASP A 141 -4.52 15.01 -28.82
C ASP A 141 -3.69 14.97 -30.11
N GLU A 142 -2.36 14.88 -29.98
CA GLU A 142 -1.45 14.71 -31.12
C GLU A 142 -1.77 13.43 -31.89
N TYR A 143 -1.90 12.29 -31.22
CA TYR A 143 -2.25 11.00 -31.87
C TYR A 143 -3.58 11.06 -32.65
N LEU A 144 -4.58 11.74 -32.11
CA LEU A 144 -5.89 11.86 -32.76
C LEU A 144 -5.86 12.86 -33.92
N SER A 145 -4.99 13.87 -33.87
CA SER A 145 -4.84 14.87 -34.94
C SER A 145 -4.12 14.34 -36.16
N GLU A 146 -3.36 13.25 -36.02
CA GLU A 146 -2.62 12.59 -37.09
C GLU A 146 -3.46 11.52 -37.85
N LYS A 147 -4.65 11.21 -37.34
CA LYS A 147 -5.60 10.24 -37.92
C LYS A 147 -6.64 10.90 -38.81
#